data_2e61c01495a4c5e45518611aa7aa98b0
#
_entry.id   2e61c01495a4c5e45518611aa7aa98b0
#
_cell.length_a   1.000
_cell.length_b   1.000
_cell.length_c   1.000
_cell.angle_alpha   90.00
_cell.angle_beta   90.00
_cell.angle_gamma   90.00
#
_symmetry.space_group_name_H-M   'P 1'
#
loop_
_entity.id
_entity.type
_entity.pdbx_description
1 polymer ?
#
loop_
_entity_poly.entity_id
_entity_poly.type
_entity_poly.pdbx_seq_one_letter_code
_entity_poly.pdbx_strand_id
1 'polypeptide(L)'
;MTSKMSNEEIFLASVAANPVSAILFVQDYVGVDFNGPLMYMFSDPIVTLPPGDTRELGFRDKICELIGQVVDSVEERADEFFKISFKNGMTLTLPLDQDSRVQVEAGTFHHRRGEMDIVW
;
A
#
# COMPACT_ATOMS: atom_id res chain seq x y z
N MET A 1 -13.06 14.01 24.96
CA MET A 1 -13.42 13.02 23.94
C MET A 1 -12.28 12.89 22.94
N THR A 2 -11.69 11.72 22.86
CA THR A 2 -10.61 11.46 21.91
C THR A 2 -11.20 10.98 20.59
N SER A 3 -10.96 11.72 19.53
CA SER A 3 -11.32 11.25 18.20
C SER A 3 -10.31 10.20 17.72
N LYS A 4 -10.81 9.13 17.17
CA LYS A 4 -9.96 8.12 16.55
C LYS A 4 -9.37 8.67 15.26
N MET A 5 -8.10 8.39 15.02
CA MET A 5 -7.48 8.65 13.73
C MET A 5 -8.07 7.70 12.69
N SER A 6 -8.29 8.19 11.49
CA SER A 6 -8.68 7.35 10.36
C SER A 6 -7.49 6.48 9.92
N ASN A 7 -7.77 5.43 9.15
CA ASN A 7 -6.70 4.62 8.56
C ASN A 7 -5.77 5.47 7.69
N GLU A 8 -6.33 6.42 6.96
CA GLU A 8 -5.55 7.35 6.13
C GLU A 8 -4.57 8.16 6.99
N GLU A 9 -5.05 8.70 8.12
CA GLU A 9 -4.22 9.49 9.03
C GLU A 9 -3.12 8.63 9.67
N ILE A 10 -3.47 7.43 10.13
CA ILE A 10 -2.51 6.49 10.73
C ILE A 10 -1.41 6.15 9.72
N PHE A 11 -1.82 5.81 8.50
CA PHE A 11 -0.88 5.43 7.45
C PHE A 11 0.07 6.58 7.11
N LEU A 12 -0.48 7.76 6.81
CA LEU A 12 0.33 8.93 6.44
C LEU A 12 1.29 9.35 7.54
N ALA A 13 0.84 9.34 8.79
CA ALA A 13 1.70 9.69 9.92
C ALA A 13 2.90 8.75 10.04
N SER A 14 2.71 7.48 9.66
CA SER A 14 3.76 6.45 9.78
C SER A 14 4.76 6.48 8.63
N VAL A 15 4.31 6.79 7.41
CA VAL A 15 5.16 6.69 6.20
C VAL A 15 5.65 8.05 5.70
N ALA A 16 5.25 9.15 6.31
CA ALA A 16 5.60 10.50 5.86
C ALA A 16 7.10 10.65 5.67
N ALA A 17 7.51 11.15 4.49
CA ALA A 17 8.90 11.38 4.10
C ALA A 17 9.77 10.11 3.99
N ASN A 18 9.24 8.93 4.30
CA ASN A 18 10.00 7.68 4.19
C ASN A 18 9.88 7.11 2.78
N PRO A 19 10.99 6.90 2.06
CA PRO A 19 10.92 6.23 0.76
C PRO A 19 10.61 4.74 0.95
N VAL A 20 9.98 4.14 -0.06
CA VAL A 20 9.87 2.68 -0.12
C VAL A 20 11.28 2.12 -0.21
N SER A 21 11.64 1.22 0.70
CA SER A 21 12.99 0.64 0.75
C SER A 21 13.05 -0.77 0.17
N ALA A 22 11.94 -1.50 0.18
CA ALA A 22 11.92 -2.89 -0.29
C ALA A 22 10.52 -3.32 -0.68
N ILE A 23 10.47 -4.29 -1.59
CA ILE A 23 9.26 -5.04 -1.94
C ILE A 23 9.53 -6.49 -1.57
N LEU A 24 8.59 -7.11 -0.84
CA LEU A 24 8.70 -8.49 -0.41
C LEU A 24 7.69 -9.34 -1.18
N PHE A 25 8.20 -10.31 -1.93
CA PHE A 25 7.35 -11.29 -2.62
C PHE A 25 7.33 -12.56 -1.78
N VAL A 26 6.17 -12.83 -1.19
CA VAL A 26 5.94 -14.05 -0.42
C VAL A 26 4.91 -14.90 -1.19
N GLN A 27 4.89 -16.19 -0.95
CA GLN A 27 4.07 -17.13 -1.72
C GLN A 27 2.63 -16.65 -1.89
N ASP A 28 2.00 -16.20 -0.80
CA ASP A 28 0.57 -15.87 -0.79
C ASP A 28 0.27 -14.38 -0.66
N TYR A 29 1.30 -13.51 -0.60
CA TYR A 29 1.09 -12.08 -0.44
C TYR A 29 2.31 -11.26 -0.84
N VAL A 30 2.11 -9.95 -0.94
CA VAL A 30 3.17 -8.99 -1.24
C VAL A 30 3.27 -7.99 -0.11
N GLY A 31 4.50 -7.65 0.28
CA GLY A 31 4.77 -6.63 1.29
C GLY A 31 5.48 -5.43 0.69
N VAL A 32 5.20 -4.26 1.24
CA VAL A 32 5.91 -3.01 0.93
C VAL A 32 6.51 -2.48 2.22
N ASP A 33 7.84 -2.30 2.22
CA ASP A 33 8.57 -1.74 3.34
C ASP A 33 8.81 -0.26 3.09
N PHE A 34 8.23 0.60 3.93
CA PHE A 34 8.40 2.05 3.85
C PHE A 34 9.55 2.51 4.74
N ASN A 35 10.67 1.81 4.68
CA ASN A 35 11.86 2.07 5.49
C ASN A 35 11.56 1.96 6.99
N GLY A 36 10.88 0.87 7.35
CA GLY A 36 10.44 0.57 8.71
C GLY A 36 8.99 0.13 8.76
N PRO A 37 8.03 1.03 8.53
CA PRO A 37 6.62 0.61 8.44
C PRO A 37 6.37 -0.37 7.31
N LEU A 38 5.58 -1.42 7.57
CA LEU A 38 5.32 -2.51 6.63
C LEU A 38 3.84 -2.62 6.30
N MET A 39 3.54 -2.75 5.01
CA MET A 39 2.20 -3.03 4.53
C MET A 39 2.20 -4.40 3.86
N TYR A 40 1.33 -5.30 4.32
CA TYR A 40 1.13 -6.60 3.67
C TYR A 40 -0.21 -6.60 2.94
N MET A 41 -0.20 -7.08 1.70
CA MET A 41 -1.38 -7.12 0.84
C MET A 41 -1.72 -8.55 0.49
N PHE A 42 -2.89 -9.01 0.91
CA PHE A 42 -3.37 -10.37 0.67
C PHE A 42 -4.31 -10.44 -0.53
N SER A 43 -5.02 -9.35 -0.85
CA SER A 43 -5.69 -9.20 -2.14
C SER A 43 -4.66 -8.76 -3.17
N ASP A 44 -4.90 -9.08 -4.44
CA ASP A 44 -3.99 -8.71 -5.53
C ASP A 44 -3.98 -7.19 -5.71
N PRO A 45 -2.86 -6.52 -5.40
CA PRO A 45 -2.79 -5.08 -5.56
C PRO A 45 -2.67 -4.67 -7.02
N ILE A 46 -3.05 -3.43 -7.30
CA ILE A 46 -2.97 -2.84 -8.63
C ILE A 46 -1.95 -1.71 -8.58
N VAL A 47 -0.93 -1.79 -9.44
CA VAL A 47 0.09 -0.75 -9.55
C VAL A 47 -0.06 -0.05 -10.88
N THR A 48 -0.09 1.28 -10.84
CA THR A 48 -0.19 2.11 -12.04
C THR A 48 1.09 2.94 -12.16
N LEU A 49 1.68 2.93 -13.34
CA LEU A 49 2.86 3.76 -13.66
C LEU A 49 2.46 5.24 -13.71
N PRO A 50 3.45 6.17 -13.64
CA PRO A 50 3.14 7.60 -13.74
C PRO A 50 2.39 7.94 -15.03
N PRO A 51 1.54 8.98 -15.03
CA PRO A 51 0.88 9.43 -16.25
C PRO A 51 1.87 9.69 -17.37
N GLY A 52 1.58 9.19 -18.57
CA GLY A 52 2.47 9.33 -19.73
C GLY A 52 3.52 8.23 -19.87
N ASP A 53 3.70 7.38 -18.86
CA ASP A 53 4.60 6.23 -18.95
C ASP A 53 3.85 5.10 -19.66
N THR A 54 4.31 4.78 -20.86
CA THR A 54 3.65 3.81 -21.73
C THR A 54 4.33 2.43 -21.72
N ARG A 55 5.28 2.20 -20.82
CA ARG A 55 5.94 0.91 -20.72
C ARG A 55 4.95 -0.19 -20.33
N GLU A 56 5.05 -1.32 -21.01
CA GLU A 56 4.23 -2.50 -20.70
C GLU A 56 5.00 -3.43 -19.76
N LEU A 57 4.93 -3.13 -18.46
CA LEU A 57 5.60 -3.92 -17.44
C LEU A 57 4.64 -4.90 -16.79
N GLY A 58 5.14 -6.08 -16.44
CA GLY A 58 4.41 -7.02 -15.60
C GLY A 58 4.32 -6.51 -14.18
N PHE A 59 3.48 -7.15 -13.35
CA PHE A 59 3.22 -6.72 -11.98
C PHE A 59 4.50 -6.56 -11.15
N ARG A 60 5.38 -7.57 -11.20
CA ARG A 60 6.60 -7.53 -10.38
C ARG A 60 7.50 -6.36 -10.73
N ASP A 61 7.65 -6.08 -12.02
CA ASP A 61 8.47 -4.96 -12.46
C ASP A 61 7.83 -3.63 -12.10
N LYS A 62 6.50 -3.52 -12.23
CA LYS A 62 5.77 -2.30 -11.84
C LYS A 62 5.93 -1.99 -10.36
N ILE A 63 5.68 -2.97 -9.49
CA ILE A 63 5.72 -2.73 -8.06
C ILE A 63 7.13 -2.42 -7.59
N CYS A 64 8.15 -2.99 -8.21
CA CYS A 64 9.54 -2.67 -7.88
C CYS A 64 9.92 -1.23 -8.25
N GLU A 65 9.20 -0.61 -9.19
CA GLU A 65 9.40 0.82 -9.51
C GLU A 65 9.02 1.73 -8.35
N LEU A 66 8.30 1.21 -7.35
CA LEU A 66 7.97 1.98 -6.14
C LEU A 66 9.18 2.19 -5.23
N ILE A 67 10.23 1.36 -5.35
CA ILE A 67 11.42 1.48 -4.50
C ILE A 67 12.04 2.86 -4.71
N GLY A 68 12.25 3.58 -3.61
CA GLY A 68 12.77 4.94 -3.63
C GLY A 68 11.69 6.02 -3.70
N GLN A 69 10.43 5.65 -3.93
CA GLN A 69 9.35 6.62 -4.04
C GLN A 69 8.73 6.96 -2.68
N VAL A 70 8.27 8.20 -2.54
CA VAL A 70 7.69 8.72 -1.31
C VAL A 70 6.18 8.93 -1.50
N VAL A 71 5.41 8.57 -0.49
CA VAL A 71 3.96 8.73 -0.51
C VAL A 71 3.59 10.21 -0.52
N ASP A 72 2.65 10.58 -1.39
CA ASP A 72 2.09 11.92 -1.48
C ASP A 72 0.74 12.00 -0.74
N SER A 73 -0.15 11.05 -1.02
CA SER A 73 -1.48 11.03 -0.42
C SER A 73 -2.04 9.62 -0.41
N VAL A 74 -3.08 9.40 0.40
CA VAL A 74 -3.82 8.13 0.41
C VAL A 74 -5.32 8.42 0.44
N GLU A 75 -6.09 7.47 -0.09
CA GLU A 75 -7.55 7.52 -0.08
C GLU A 75 -8.08 6.13 0.25
N GLU A 76 -8.97 6.04 1.23
CA GLU A 76 -9.68 4.80 1.52
C GLU A 76 -11.16 4.98 1.25
N ARG A 77 -11.73 4.05 0.48
CA ARG A 77 -13.17 3.91 0.35
C ARG A 77 -13.55 2.56 0.91
N ALA A 78 -14.32 2.57 1.99
CA ALA A 78 -14.71 1.35 2.69
C ALA A 78 -15.33 0.35 1.73
N ASP A 79 -14.90 -0.91 1.81
CA ASP A 79 -15.34 -2.03 0.98
C ASP A 79 -15.05 -1.86 -0.52
N GLU A 80 -14.27 -0.86 -0.91
CA GLU A 80 -13.89 -0.65 -2.30
C GLU A 80 -12.38 -0.74 -2.49
N PHE A 81 -11.62 0.18 -1.87
CA PHE A 81 -10.17 0.19 -2.05
C PHE A 81 -9.44 1.03 -0.99
N PHE A 82 -8.14 0.76 -0.84
CA PHE A 82 -7.17 1.65 -0.19
C PHE A 82 -6.13 2.02 -1.24
N LYS A 83 -6.03 3.29 -1.60
CA LYS A 83 -5.17 3.76 -2.68
C LYS A 83 -4.08 4.67 -2.15
N ILE A 84 -2.85 4.37 -2.53
CA ILE A 84 -1.68 5.17 -2.20
C ILE A 84 -1.20 5.87 -3.46
N SER A 85 -1.04 7.19 -3.40
CA SER A 85 -0.49 7.99 -4.50
C SER A 85 0.91 8.46 -4.12
N PHE A 86 1.86 8.25 -5.01
CA PHE A 86 3.26 8.60 -4.78
C PHE A 86 3.60 9.93 -5.48
N LYS A 87 4.66 10.58 -5.01
CA LYS A 87 5.05 11.91 -5.51
C LYS A 87 5.43 11.90 -6.99
N ASN A 88 5.89 10.77 -7.52
CA ASN A 88 6.21 10.64 -8.95
C ASN A 88 4.98 10.36 -9.83
N GLY A 89 3.79 10.27 -9.24
CA GLY A 89 2.55 10.00 -9.97
C GLY A 89 2.14 8.53 -10.04
N MET A 90 2.95 7.62 -9.52
CA MET A 90 2.54 6.21 -9.42
C MET A 90 1.45 6.04 -8.38
N THR A 91 0.63 4.98 -8.54
CA THR A 91 -0.35 4.60 -7.53
C THR A 91 -0.27 3.11 -7.22
N LEU A 92 -0.58 2.78 -5.97
CA LEU A 92 -0.70 1.41 -5.49
C LEU A 92 -2.07 1.29 -4.85
N THR A 93 -2.92 0.42 -5.38
CA THR A 93 -4.29 0.24 -4.91
C THR A 93 -4.47 -1.16 -4.37
N LEU A 94 -4.93 -1.25 -3.11
CA LEU A 94 -5.34 -2.50 -2.49
C LEU A 94 -6.86 -2.63 -2.60
N PRO A 95 -7.38 -3.58 -3.40
CA PRO A 95 -8.82 -3.80 -3.46
C PRO A 95 -9.36 -4.31 -2.12
N LEU A 96 -10.46 -3.73 -1.66
CA LEU A 96 -11.11 -4.10 -0.40
C LEU A 96 -12.47 -4.77 -0.61
N ASP A 97 -12.94 -4.86 -1.85
CA ASP A 97 -14.22 -5.48 -2.16
C ASP A 97 -14.19 -6.99 -1.89
N GLN A 98 -15.35 -7.56 -1.60
CA GLN A 98 -15.49 -8.96 -1.21
C GLN A 98 -14.96 -9.92 -2.28
N ASP A 99 -15.23 -9.62 -3.55
CA ASP A 99 -14.84 -10.49 -4.65
C ASP A 99 -13.34 -10.55 -4.90
N SER A 100 -12.61 -9.50 -4.52
CA SER A 100 -11.15 -9.43 -4.69
C SER A 100 -10.39 -10.11 -3.56
N ARG A 101 -11.06 -10.43 -2.44
CA ARG A 101 -10.40 -11.02 -1.27
C ARG A 101 -10.18 -12.52 -1.47
N VAL A 102 -8.95 -12.96 -1.21
CA VAL A 102 -8.61 -14.38 -1.21
C VAL A 102 -8.68 -14.96 0.20
N GLN A 103 -8.80 -14.10 1.20
CA GLN A 103 -8.99 -14.47 2.61
C GLN A 103 -9.78 -13.35 3.31
N VAL A 104 -10.02 -13.49 4.62
CA VAL A 104 -10.86 -12.53 5.37
C VAL A 104 -10.29 -11.12 5.30
N GLU A 105 -9.00 -10.97 5.57
CA GLU A 105 -8.33 -9.67 5.49
C GLU A 105 -7.81 -9.41 4.07
N ALA A 106 -7.99 -8.19 3.58
CA ALA A 106 -7.39 -7.73 2.33
C ALA A 106 -5.92 -7.36 2.51
N GLY A 107 -5.57 -6.86 3.69
CA GLY A 107 -4.21 -6.47 4.01
C GLY A 107 -4.07 -5.99 5.45
N THR A 108 -2.84 -5.74 5.86
CA THR A 108 -2.51 -5.21 7.18
C THR A 108 -1.41 -4.18 7.07
N PHE A 109 -1.34 -3.27 8.05
CA PHE A 109 -0.29 -2.27 8.14
C PHE A 109 0.27 -2.23 9.55
N HIS A 110 1.58 -2.15 9.64
CA HIS A 110 2.34 -2.14 10.89
C HIS A 110 3.32 -0.97 10.87
N HIS A 111 3.15 0.02 11.76
CA HIS A 111 4.10 1.15 11.78
C HIS A 111 5.48 0.72 12.28
N ARG A 112 5.55 -0.38 13.03
CA ARG A 112 6.79 -1.05 13.39
C ARG A 112 6.55 -2.53 13.58
N ARG A 113 7.64 -3.28 13.58
CA ARG A 113 7.61 -4.73 13.66
C ARG A 113 6.83 -5.21 14.87
N GLY A 114 5.87 -6.09 14.63
CA GLY A 114 5.07 -6.72 15.67
C GLY A 114 3.84 -5.95 16.10
N GLU A 115 3.65 -4.72 15.62
CA GLU A 115 2.48 -3.92 15.95
C GLU A 115 1.58 -3.73 14.74
N MET A 116 0.35 -4.23 14.84
CA MET A 116 -0.64 -4.14 13.76
C MET A 116 -1.55 -2.92 14.01
N ASP A 117 -1.45 -1.92 13.15
CA ASP A 117 -2.19 -0.66 13.31
C ASP A 117 -3.46 -0.61 12.49
N ILE A 118 -3.44 -1.25 11.31
CA ILE A 118 -4.59 -1.27 10.40
C ILE A 118 -4.80 -2.70 9.91
N VAL A 119 -6.06 -3.10 9.88
CA VAL A 119 -6.50 -4.36 9.27
C VAL A 119 -7.63 -4.01 8.32
N TRP A 120 -7.44 -4.38 7.07
CA TRP A 120 -8.48 -4.16 6.06
C TRP A 120 -9.27 -5.42 5.74
#